data_fb8221a6ee7fd5da4c49bd3076cb4640
#
_entry.id   fb8221a6ee7fd5da4c49bd3076cb4640
#
_cell.length_a   1.000
_cell.length_b   1.000
_cell.length_c   1.000
_cell.angle_alpha   90.00
_cell.angle_beta   90.00
_cell.angle_gamma   90.00
#
_symmetry.space_group_name_H-M   'P 1'
#
loop_
_entity.id
_entity.type
_entity.pdbx_description
1 polymer ?
#
loop_
_entity_poly.entity_id
_entity_poly.type
_entity_poly.pdbx_seq_one_letter_code
_entity_poly.pdbx_strand_id
1 'polypeptide(L)'
;MNRVLYPGTFEPITKGHGDLVERAARLFDHVIIAVAASPKKNPLFPLEQRVALAREVTQHLPNVEVVGFSTLLAHFAKEKNANVFLRGLRAVSDFEYEFQLANMNRQLAPDVESLFLTPSERYSFISSTLVREIAALGGDITKFVHPCVADALNERFKK
;
A
#
# COMPACT_ATOMS: atom_id res chain seq x y z
N MET A 1 4.87 -6.67 -21.44
CA MET A 1 4.99 -7.01 -20.01
C MET A 1 4.14 -6.06 -19.19
N ASN A 2 3.32 -6.61 -18.30
CA ASN A 2 2.47 -5.79 -17.44
C ASN A 2 3.18 -5.48 -16.13
N ARG A 3 3.48 -4.20 -15.96
CA ARG A 3 4.12 -3.65 -14.76
C ARG A 3 3.10 -2.83 -14.00
N VAL A 4 2.75 -3.27 -12.80
CA VAL A 4 1.74 -2.61 -12.00
C VAL A 4 2.36 -1.83 -10.86
N LEU A 5 1.83 -0.63 -10.64
CA LEU A 5 2.22 0.24 -9.53
C LEU A 5 1.11 0.24 -8.50
N TYR A 6 1.44 -0.19 -7.28
CA TYR A 6 0.50 -0.20 -6.16
C TYR A 6 0.90 0.93 -5.20
N PRO A 7 0.27 2.10 -5.32
CA PRO A 7 0.64 3.25 -4.50
C PRO A 7 -0.12 3.29 -3.19
N GLY A 8 0.50 3.85 -2.18
CA GLY A 8 -0.13 4.07 -0.89
C GLY A 8 0.84 4.66 0.12
N THR A 9 0.32 5.03 1.28
CA THR A 9 1.16 5.53 2.37
C THR A 9 1.79 4.36 3.15
N PHE A 10 1.09 3.24 3.24
CA PHE A 10 1.52 2.02 3.96
C PHE A 10 1.99 2.34 5.38
N GLU A 11 1.08 2.82 6.20
CA GLU A 11 1.41 3.35 7.51
C GLU A 11 0.50 2.82 8.65
N PRO A 12 0.76 1.59 9.05
CA PRO A 12 1.71 0.63 8.49
C PRO A 12 1.09 -0.22 7.38
N ILE A 13 1.91 -1.01 6.72
CA ILE A 13 1.43 -2.07 5.84
C ILE A 13 0.72 -3.12 6.70
N THR A 14 -0.44 -3.58 6.24
CA THR A 14 -1.29 -4.53 6.95
C THR A 14 -1.39 -5.85 6.20
N LYS A 15 -2.02 -6.84 6.83
CA LYS A 15 -2.31 -8.12 6.15
C LYS A 15 -3.25 -7.94 4.97
N GLY A 16 -4.09 -6.90 4.99
CA GLY A 16 -4.94 -6.56 3.84
C GLY A 16 -4.10 -6.12 2.65
N HIS A 17 -3.11 -5.25 2.88
CA HIS A 17 -2.17 -4.86 1.83
C HIS A 17 -1.38 -6.06 1.30
N GLY A 18 -0.89 -6.90 2.21
CA GLY A 18 -0.12 -8.09 1.85
C GLY A 18 -0.91 -9.07 1.00
N ASP A 19 -2.18 -9.30 1.34
CA ASP A 19 -3.07 -10.15 0.56
C ASP A 19 -3.22 -9.63 -0.88
N LEU A 20 -3.44 -8.33 -1.02
CA LEU A 20 -3.60 -7.70 -2.33
C LEU A 20 -2.32 -7.84 -3.16
N VAL A 21 -1.16 -7.62 -2.55
CA VAL A 21 0.13 -7.73 -3.23
C VAL A 21 0.40 -9.16 -3.68
N GLU A 22 0.10 -10.16 -2.85
CA GLU A 22 0.27 -11.55 -3.21
C GLU A 22 -0.58 -11.93 -4.42
N ARG A 23 -1.83 -11.45 -4.45
CA ARG A 23 -2.73 -11.70 -5.57
C ARG A 23 -2.24 -10.98 -6.83
N ALA A 24 -1.80 -9.73 -6.69
CA ALA A 24 -1.25 -8.96 -7.79
C ALA A 24 0.01 -9.63 -8.35
N ALA A 25 0.86 -10.17 -7.50
CA ALA A 25 2.08 -10.85 -7.92
C ALA A 25 1.80 -12.08 -8.82
N ARG A 26 0.64 -12.72 -8.63
CA ARG A 26 0.23 -13.83 -9.48
C ARG A 26 -0.37 -13.38 -10.81
N LEU A 27 -0.92 -12.14 -10.85
CA LEU A 27 -1.64 -11.63 -12.03
C LEU A 27 -0.75 -10.85 -12.97
N PHE A 28 0.29 -10.21 -12.46
CA PHE A 28 1.11 -9.29 -13.23
C PHE A 28 2.57 -9.75 -13.27
N ASP A 29 3.28 -9.34 -14.32
CA ASP A 29 4.68 -9.73 -14.49
C ASP A 29 5.58 -9.10 -13.44
N HIS A 30 5.29 -7.86 -13.07
CA HIS A 30 6.09 -7.12 -12.09
C HIS A 30 5.20 -6.17 -11.29
N VAL A 31 5.34 -6.21 -9.97
CA VAL A 31 4.57 -5.37 -9.03
C VAL A 31 5.53 -4.43 -8.31
N ILE A 32 5.23 -3.14 -8.36
CA ILE A 32 5.99 -2.11 -7.66
C ILE A 32 5.10 -1.53 -6.57
N ILE A 33 5.45 -1.78 -5.31
CA ILE A 33 4.80 -1.11 -4.18
C ILE A 33 5.44 0.27 -4.08
N ALA A 34 4.66 1.31 -4.33
CA ALA A 34 5.13 2.69 -4.32
C ALA A 34 4.68 3.35 -3.02
N VAL A 35 5.62 3.53 -2.09
CA VAL A 35 5.33 4.11 -0.77
C VAL A 35 5.45 5.63 -0.86
N ALA A 36 4.33 6.31 -0.65
CA ALA A 36 4.29 7.77 -0.73
C ALA A 36 4.92 8.40 0.51
N ALA A 37 5.78 9.40 0.30
CA ALA A 37 6.40 10.12 1.41
C ALA A 37 5.35 10.79 2.30
N SER A 38 4.34 11.43 1.69
CA SER A 38 3.19 12.03 2.37
C SER A 38 3.55 12.88 3.60
N PRO A 39 4.49 13.84 3.51
CA PRO A 39 4.95 14.58 4.68
C PRO A 39 3.84 15.39 5.36
N LYS A 40 2.84 15.84 4.59
CA LYS A 40 1.70 16.61 5.11
C LYS A 40 0.78 15.79 6.02
N LYS A 41 0.81 14.46 5.89
CA LYS A 41 0.02 13.57 6.73
C LYS A 41 0.70 13.27 8.07
N ASN A 42 1.92 13.76 8.26
CA ASN A 42 2.72 13.55 9.45
C ASN A 42 2.76 12.06 9.84
N PRO A 43 3.34 11.20 8.98
CA PRO A 43 3.28 9.77 9.21
C PRO A 43 4.00 9.32 10.48
N LEU A 44 3.49 8.25 11.08
CA LEU A 44 4.03 7.64 12.30
C LEU A 44 5.46 7.14 12.11
N PHE A 45 5.74 6.54 10.94
CA PHE A 45 7.06 6.04 10.60
C PHE A 45 7.66 6.86 9.46
N PRO A 46 8.98 7.12 9.49
CA PRO A 46 9.64 7.76 8.35
C PRO A 46 9.56 6.89 7.11
N LEU A 47 9.72 7.51 5.94
CA LEU A 47 9.58 6.81 4.66
C LEU A 47 10.48 5.57 4.57
N GLU A 48 11.74 5.69 4.98
CA GLU A 48 12.70 4.59 4.92
C GLU A 48 12.24 3.38 5.72
N GLN A 49 11.64 3.61 6.87
CA GLN A 49 11.13 2.52 7.71
C GLN A 49 9.90 1.87 7.09
N ARG A 50 8.99 2.66 6.51
CA ARG A 50 7.81 2.12 5.82
C ARG A 50 8.20 1.27 4.63
N VAL A 51 9.20 1.71 3.87
CA VAL A 51 9.75 0.94 2.75
C VAL A 51 10.38 -0.36 3.25
N ALA A 52 11.18 -0.29 4.31
CA ALA A 52 11.85 -1.47 4.87
C ALA A 52 10.84 -2.51 5.37
N LEU A 53 9.79 -2.08 6.05
CA LEU A 53 8.73 -2.97 6.53
C LEU A 53 7.99 -3.65 5.38
N ALA A 54 7.65 -2.88 4.35
CA ALA A 54 6.99 -3.44 3.17
C ALA A 54 7.88 -4.44 2.43
N ARG A 55 9.17 -4.17 2.35
CA ARG A 55 10.14 -5.11 1.75
C ARG A 55 10.18 -6.42 2.53
N GLU A 56 10.22 -6.35 3.85
CA GLU A 56 10.27 -7.54 4.69
C GLU A 56 8.99 -8.37 4.55
N VAL A 57 7.84 -7.72 4.53
CA VAL A 57 6.54 -8.39 4.38
C VAL A 57 6.42 -9.11 3.03
N THR A 58 7.05 -8.59 1.99
CA THR A 58 6.92 -9.10 0.62
C THR A 58 8.17 -9.80 0.09
N GLN A 59 9.17 -10.05 0.94
CA GLN A 59 10.46 -10.60 0.51
C GLN A 59 10.35 -11.98 -0.16
N HIS A 60 9.30 -12.73 0.11
CA HIS A 60 9.06 -14.04 -0.48
C HIS A 60 8.48 -13.97 -1.90
N LEU A 61 8.18 -12.78 -2.41
CA LEU A 61 7.59 -12.58 -3.73
C LEU A 61 8.67 -12.05 -4.69
N PRO A 62 9.17 -12.90 -5.61
CA PRO A 62 10.34 -12.52 -6.42
C PRO A 62 10.07 -11.42 -7.44
N ASN A 63 8.82 -11.20 -7.83
CA ASN A 63 8.45 -10.18 -8.82
C ASN A 63 7.90 -8.90 -8.19
N VAL A 64 8.10 -8.72 -6.88
CA VAL A 64 7.65 -7.53 -6.15
C VAL A 64 8.86 -6.69 -5.74
N GLU A 65 8.79 -5.41 -6.07
CA GLU A 65 9.80 -4.44 -5.65
C GLU A 65 9.11 -3.35 -4.82
N VAL A 66 9.79 -2.78 -3.83
CA VAL A 66 9.25 -1.71 -2.98
C VAL A 66 10.14 -0.49 -3.10
N VAL A 67 9.55 0.64 -3.43
CA VAL A 67 10.27 1.92 -3.56
C VAL A 67 9.46 3.04 -2.92
N GLY A 68 10.18 4.03 -2.39
CA GLY A 68 9.56 5.26 -1.91
C GLY A 68 9.49 6.30 -3.03
N PHE A 69 8.52 7.20 -2.97
CA PHE A 69 8.44 8.31 -3.91
C PHE A 69 7.85 9.55 -3.25
N SER A 70 8.21 10.71 -3.77
CA SER A 70 7.72 12.01 -3.29
C SER A 70 7.24 12.91 -4.43
N THR A 71 7.24 12.40 -5.66
CA THR A 71 6.80 13.13 -6.85
C THR A 71 5.33 12.83 -7.15
N LEU A 72 4.79 13.49 -8.18
CA LEU A 72 3.43 13.18 -8.65
C LEU A 72 3.38 11.73 -9.13
N LEU A 73 2.35 11.00 -8.72
CA LEU A 73 2.20 9.57 -9.04
C LEU A 73 2.27 9.30 -10.54
N ALA A 74 1.62 10.15 -11.35
CA ALA A 74 1.64 9.99 -12.81
C ALA A 74 3.06 10.07 -13.38
N HIS A 75 3.89 10.96 -12.86
CA HIS A 75 5.29 11.09 -13.28
C HIS A 75 6.10 9.88 -12.84
N PHE A 76 5.86 9.42 -11.62
CA PHE A 76 6.56 8.25 -11.09
C PHE A 76 6.23 7.00 -11.90
N ALA A 77 4.97 6.85 -12.33
CA ALA A 77 4.57 5.73 -13.17
C ALA A 77 5.35 5.70 -14.51
N LYS A 78 5.54 6.86 -15.12
CA LYS A 78 6.34 6.97 -16.34
C LYS A 78 7.80 6.57 -16.10
N GLU A 79 8.37 7.08 -15.00
CA GLU A 79 9.74 6.76 -14.60
C GLU A 79 9.96 5.26 -14.45
N LYS A 80 8.97 4.57 -13.90
CA LYS A 80 9.04 3.14 -13.63
C LYS A 80 8.52 2.28 -14.77
N ASN A 81 8.10 2.88 -15.88
CA ASN A 81 7.51 2.17 -17.01
C ASN A 81 6.31 1.32 -16.59
N ALA A 82 5.53 1.81 -15.65
CA ALA A 82 4.31 1.14 -15.20
C ALA A 82 3.17 1.42 -16.16
N ASN A 83 2.38 0.41 -16.48
CA ASN A 83 1.22 0.56 -17.35
C ASN A 83 -0.12 0.34 -16.61
N VAL A 84 -0.06 0.02 -15.32
CA VAL A 84 -1.25 -0.22 -14.50
C VAL A 84 -1.07 0.42 -13.13
N PHE A 85 -2.09 1.15 -12.68
CA PHE A 85 -2.24 1.52 -11.26
C PHE A 85 -3.17 0.52 -10.60
N LEU A 86 -2.75 -0.04 -9.49
CA LEU A 86 -3.56 -0.97 -8.70
C LEU A 86 -4.02 -0.29 -7.42
N ARG A 87 -5.31 -0.41 -7.13
CA ARG A 87 -5.89 0.09 -5.89
C ARG A 87 -6.81 -0.97 -5.29
N GLY A 88 -6.91 -0.96 -3.96
CA GLY A 88 -7.85 -1.82 -3.25
C GLY A 88 -9.18 -1.11 -3.03
N LEU A 89 -10.28 -1.84 -3.14
CA LEU A 89 -11.61 -1.31 -2.84
C LEU A 89 -12.25 -2.13 -1.74
N ARG A 90 -12.56 -1.49 -0.59
CA ARG A 90 -13.14 -2.15 0.57
C ARG A 90 -14.62 -1.85 0.76
N ALA A 91 -15.07 -0.65 0.42
CA ALA A 91 -16.42 -0.18 0.70
C ALA A 91 -16.89 0.83 -0.34
N VAL A 92 -18.19 1.13 -0.34
CA VAL A 92 -18.82 2.10 -1.26
C VAL A 92 -18.15 3.48 -1.14
N SER A 93 -17.84 3.91 0.07
CA SER A 93 -17.15 5.18 0.31
C SER A 93 -15.76 5.21 -0.32
N ASP A 94 -15.05 4.10 -0.32
CA ASP A 94 -13.76 3.99 -1.02
C ASP A 94 -13.96 4.13 -2.52
N PHE A 95 -15.04 3.54 -3.04
CA PHE A 95 -15.31 3.53 -4.49
C PHE A 95 -15.44 4.95 -5.07
N GLU A 96 -16.18 5.82 -4.44
CA GLU A 96 -16.36 7.19 -4.94
C GLU A 96 -15.04 7.93 -5.06
N TYR A 97 -14.22 7.88 -4.04
CA TYR A 97 -12.90 8.51 -4.03
C TYR A 97 -11.98 7.88 -5.08
N GLU A 98 -11.93 6.56 -5.12
CA GLU A 98 -11.06 5.82 -6.04
C GLU A 98 -11.48 6.03 -7.49
N PHE A 99 -12.78 6.10 -7.76
CA PHE A 99 -13.30 6.35 -9.10
C PHE A 99 -12.87 7.74 -9.59
N GLN A 100 -13.00 8.76 -8.74
CA GLN A 100 -12.58 10.11 -9.06
C GLN A 100 -11.06 10.15 -9.29
N LEU A 101 -10.29 9.52 -8.44
CA LEU A 101 -8.83 9.47 -8.56
C LEU A 101 -8.41 8.80 -9.87
N ALA A 102 -9.06 7.68 -10.23
CA ALA A 102 -8.78 6.98 -11.48
C ALA A 102 -9.01 7.85 -12.70
N ASN A 103 -10.10 8.62 -12.70
CA ASN A 103 -10.42 9.54 -13.80
C ASN A 103 -9.40 10.66 -13.90
N MET A 104 -8.98 11.22 -12.78
CA MET A 104 -7.93 12.26 -12.79
C MET A 104 -6.60 11.71 -13.27
N ASN A 105 -6.22 10.53 -12.80
CA ASN A 105 -4.97 9.88 -13.23
C ASN A 105 -4.99 9.59 -14.73
N ARG A 106 -6.14 9.26 -15.30
CA ARG A 106 -6.26 9.03 -16.74
C ARG A 106 -5.91 10.28 -17.54
N GLN A 107 -6.26 11.46 -17.02
CA GLN A 107 -5.89 12.72 -17.67
C GLN A 107 -4.38 12.98 -17.59
N LEU A 108 -3.77 12.60 -16.47
CA LEU A 108 -2.35 12.88 -16.22
C LEU A 108 -1.42 11.82 -16.83
N ALA A 109 -1.88 10.59 -16.91
CA ALA A 109 -1.12 9.46 -17.45
C ALA A 109 -2.06 8.59 -18.30
N PRO A 110 -2.38 9.02 -19.54
CA PRO A 110 -3.36 8.33 -20.39
C PRO A 110 -2.98 6.89 -20.75
N ASP A 111 -1.69 6.56 -20.70
CA ASP A 111 -1.19 5.23 -21.02
C ASP A 111 -1.24 4.25 -19.84
N VAL A 112 -1.68 4.71 -18.67
CA VAL A 112 -1.73 3.90 -17.46
C VAL A 112 -3.18 3.63 -17.10
N GLU A 113 -3.57 2.35 -17.06
CA GLU A 113 -4.91 1.95 -16.65
C GLU A 113 -5.00 1.78 -15.15
N SER A 114 -6.13 2.16 -14.56
CA SER A 114 -6.41 1.93 -13.15
C SER A 114 -7.22 0.66 -13.00
N LEU A 115 -6.74 -0.27 -12.20
CA LEU A 115 -7.42 -1.52 -11.89
C LEU A 115 -7.67 -1.60 -10.38
N PHE A 116 -8.76 -2.26 -10.02
CA PHE A 116 -9.16 -2.40 -8.63
C PHE A 116 -9.28 -3.86 -8.26
N LEU A 117 -8.79 -4.21 -7.07
CA LEU A 117 -9.01 -5.52 -6.48
C LEU A 117 -9.75 -5.33 -5.17
N THR A 118 -10.72 -6.20 -4.93
CA THR A 118 -11.38 -6.23 -3.63
C THR A 118 -10.58 -7.11 -2.67
N PRO A 119 -10.48 -6.73 -1.39
CA PRO A 119 -9.80 -7.58 -0.41
C PRO A 119 -10.60 -8.85 -0.16
N SER A 120 -9.93 -9.89 0.33
CA SER A 120 -10.64 -11.07 0.80
C SER A 120 -11.47 -10.68 2.03
N GLU A 121 -12.58 -11.41 2.27
CA GLU A 121 -13.45 -11.16 3.43
C GLU A 121 -12.67 -11.11 4.74
N ARG A 122 -11.66 -11.96 4.85
CA ARG A 122 -10.81 -12.10 6.01
C ARG A 122 -10.12 -10.79 6.42
N TYR A 123 -9.83 -9.93 5.45
CA TYR A 123 -9.05 -8.71 5.68
C TYR A 123 -9.80 -7.42 5.30
N SER A 124 -11.04 -7.53 4.87
CA SER A 124 -11.80 -6.37 4.36
C SER A 124 -12.04 -5.28 5.39
N PHE A 125 -12.05 -5.63 6.67
CA PHE A 125 -12.28 -4.68 7.77
C PHE A 125 -11.01 -4.00 8.28
N ILE A 126 -9.83 -4.41 7.82
CA ILE A 126 -8.57 -3.88 8.34
C ILE A 126 -8.29 -2.50 7.74
N SER A 127 -8.01 -1.52 8.59
CA SER A 127 -7.52 -0.21 8.14
C SER A 127 -6.26 0.14 8.93
N SER A 128 -5.32 0.82 8.26
CA SER A 128 -4.09 1.28 8.92
C SER A 128 -4.39 2.26 10.05
N THR A 129 -5.41 3.12 9.88
CA THR A 129 -5.82 4.08 10.90
C THR A 129 -6.24 3.37 12.17
N LEU A 130 -7.11 2.36 12.06
CA LEU A 130 -7.56 1.60 13.22
C LEU A 130 -6.42 0.80 13.86
N VAL A 131 -5.54 0.24 13.06
CA VAL A 131 -4.36 -0.48 13.58
C VAL A 131 -3.51 0.46 14.43
N ARG A 132 -3.24 1.68 13.95
CA ARG A 132 -2.47 2.66 14.71
C ARG A 132 -3.16 3.04 16.01
N GLU A 133 -4.48 3.24 15.98
CA GLU A 133 -5.25 3.58 17.19
C GLU A 133 -5.20 2.47 18.21
N ILE A 134 -5.39 1.23 17.78
CA ILE A 134 -5.34 0.08 18.68
C ILE A 134 -3.94 -0.07 19.30
N ALA A 135 -2.90 0.04 18.47
CA ALA A 135 -1.53 -0.06 18.94
C ALA A 135 -1.19 1.04 19.95
N ALA A 136 -1.62 2.27 19.69
CA ALA A 136 -1.38 3.41 20.60
C ALA A 136 -2.01 3.18 21.99
N LEU A 137 -3.11 2.46 22.03
CA LEU A 137 -3.83 2.15 23.27
C LEU A 137 -3.38 0.82 23.91
N GLY A 138 -2.35 0.20 23.36
CA GLY A 138 -1.77 -1.03 23.91
C GLY A 138 -2.51 -2.31 23.56
N GLY A 139 -3.39 -2.26 22.55
CA GLY A 139 -4.13 -3.43 22.08
C GLY A 139 -3.28 -4.39 21.25
N ASP A 140 -3.75 -5.61 21.12
CA ASP A 140 -3.08 -6.64 20.34
C ASP A 140 -3.41 -6.47 18.85
N ILE A 141 -2.38 -6.21 18.04
CA ILE A 141 -2.53 -6.00 16.60
C ILE A 141 -1.99 -7.15 15.77
N THR A 142 -1.61 -8.26 16.39
CA THR A 142 -0.97 -9.39 15.69
C THR A 142 -1.84 -10.05 14.65
N LYS A 143 -3.17 -9.92 14.74
CA LYS A 143 -4.11 -10.47 13.75
C LYS A 143 -4.17 -9.61 12.48
N PHE A 144 -3.71 -8.38 12.55
CA PHE A 144 -3.91 -7.39 11.47
C PHE A 144 -2.64 -7.07 10.70
N VAL A 145 -1.47 -7.34 11.28
CA VAL A 145 -0.19 -7.02 10.67
C VAL A 145 0.78 -8.19 10.83
N HIS A 146 1.82 -8.18 9.99
CA HIS A 146 2.88 -9.19 10.07
C HIS A 146 3.74 -8.95 11.32
N PRO A 147 4.44 -9.99 11.83
CA PRO A 147 5.23 -9.86 13.06
C PRO A 147 6.23 -8.70 13.08
N CYS A 148 6.93 -8.45 11.97
CA CYS A 148 7.90 -7.34 11.91
C CYS A 148 7.21 -5.97 12.09
N VAL A 149 5.99 -5.84 11.58
CA VAL A 149 5.22 -4.60 11.71
C VAL A 149 4.69 -4.47 13.12
N ALA A 150 4.23 -5.57 13.72
CA ALA A 150 3.79 -5.57 15.12
C ALA A 150 4.93 -5.12 16.04
N ASP A 151 6.12 -5.63 15.82
CA ASP A 151 7.31 -5.25 16.61
C ASP A 151 7.61 -3.76 16.46
N ALA A 152 7.55 -3.24 15.24
CA ALA A 152 7.79 -1.81 14.98
C ALA A 152 6.77 -0.92 15.65
N LEU A 153 5.48 -1.30 15.63
CA LEU A 153 4.43 -0.56 16.32
C LEU A 153 4.61 -0.59 17.84
N ASN A 154 4.91 -1.75 18.37
CA ASN A 154 5.14 -1.89 19.83
C ASN A 154 6.33 -1.06 20.28
N GLU A 155 7.39 -1.03 19.52
CA GLU A 155 8.56 -0.20 19.82
C GLU A 155 8.22 1.29 19.75
N ARG A 156 7.45 1.70 18.74
CA ARG A 156 7.07 3.10 18.53
C ARG A 156 6.20 3.63 19.68
N PHE A 157 5.31 2.79 20.22
CA PHE A 157 4.39 3.17 21.30
C PHE A 157 4.84 2.70 22.69
N LYS A 158 6.06 2.25 22.79
CA LYS A 158 6.63 1.84 24.06
C LYS A 158 6.68 3.03 25.03
N LYS A 159 6.22 2.81 26.22
CA LYS A 159 6.23 3.81 27.32
C LYS A 159 7.49 3.70 28.16
#